data_b282cd6ea2bce6a461b00ed244821247
#
_entry.id   b282cd6ea2bce6a461b00ed244821247
#
_cell.length_a   1.000
_cell.length_b   1.000
_cell.length_c   1.000
_cell.angle_alpha   90.00
_cell.angle_beta   90.00
_cell.angle_gamma   90.00
#
_symmetry.space_group_name_H-M   'P 1'
#
loop_
_entity.id
_entity.type
_entity.pdbx_description
1 polymer ?
#
loop_
_entity_poly.entity_id
_entity_poly.type
_entity_poly.pdbx_seq_one_letter_code
_entity_poly.pdbx_strand_id
1 'polypeptide(L)'
;VLRPGEVLENASVLVRDGRIVRVGTDIALPEGATELKGSVVCASFIDPWSALGVEPNVLADRSLDQAVRTADALDLYGFDHLRGEALRAGVTSVRLQGGWQGASCGLGAVVRLDPTLDEPERVVLLDDSNLAMSVGLSVDQGSTFQRLPDGSFQILSGDRPVDVFDRVSAVERVVSNIETGRAYRRAEVEYKYELEEWQKAIAKKTEELEKDFKKAKKDRDKKVKEAEEKGKEHKDSSYKEDKKPRKPKFDENKATLARVAEGEIPLVVEVHRAAEIRNLLEGTEQFERLRLVVAGGSEALHCAEELAERNIPVIVWPSLRGSDKQDEFSGDDLSLAASLAKAGVQVLLGTGGRSASATRDLPLLAELAVGHGLDRQAAFEALTLAVARTFDLADRLGSVEIGKEADLLVLDGMPLEPNTTIQYVLCGGRLAITPEHP
;
A
#
# COMPACT_ATOMS: atom_id res chain seq x y z
N VAL A 1 20.29 -21.94 4.49
CA VAL A 1 19.63 -20.65 4.53
C VAL A 1 19.23 -20.27 3.10
N LEU A 2 17.94 -20.05 2.87
CA LEU A 2 17.41 -19.63 1.57
C LEU A 2 17.39 -18.10 1.49
N ARG A 3 18.10 -17.58 0.51
CA ARG A 3 18.21 -16.14 0.20
C ARG A 3 17.76 -15.88 -1.25
N PRO A 4 17.47 -14.62 -1.62
CA PRO A 4 17.15 -14.31 -3.01
C PRO A 4 18.24 -14.76 -3.98
N GLY A 5 17.89 -15.67 -4.91
CA GLY A 5 18.80 -16.20 -5.92
C GLY A 5 19.95 -17.11 -5.39
N GLU A 6 19.97 -17.44 -4.10
CA GLU A 6 21.06 -18.22 -3.49
C GLU A 6 20.57 -19.15 -2.38
N VAL A 7 21.15 -20.34 -2.31
CA VAL A 7 21.01 -21.26 -1.17
C VAL A 7 22.36 -21.40 -0.48
N LEU A 8 22.46 -20.96 0.76
CA LEU A 8 23.65 -21.15 1.58
C LEU A 8 23.52 -22.44 2.37
N GLU A 9 24.33 -23.45 2.02
CA GLU A 9 24.37 -24.72 2.71
C GLU A 9 25.14 -24.61 4.05
N ASN A 10 24.69 -25.37 5.04
CA ASN A 10 25.30 -25.44 6.40
C ASN A 10 25.50 -24.05 7.03
N ALA A 11 24.60 -23.11 6.74
CA ALA A 11 24.70 -21.74 7.20
C ALA A 11 23.75 -21.50 8.39
N SER A 12 24.13 -20.54 9.21
CA SER A 12 23.37 -20.07 10.36
C SER A 12 22.95 -18.61 10.17
N VAL A 13 21.86 -18.24 10.82
CA VAL A 13 21.35 -16.86 10.92
C VAL A 13 21.41 -16.43 12.37
N LEU A 14 22.16 -15.37 12.67
CA LEU A 14 22.18 -14.78 14.01
C LEU A 14 21.23 -13.59 14.07
N VAL A 15 20.30 -13.68 15.02
CA VAL A 15 19.32 -12.62 15.29
C VAL A 15 19.66 -11.95 16.61
N ARG A 16 19.58 -10.62 16.65
CA ARG A 16 19.72 -9.82 17.87
C ARG A 16 18.79 -8.61 17.78
N ASP A 17 18.08 -8.33 18.87
CA ASP A 17 17.16 -7.20 18.99
C ASP A 17 16.15 -7.11 17.82
N GLY A 18 15.63 -8.28 17.42
CA GLY A 18 14.64 -8.39 16.34
C GLY A 18 15.21 -8.30 14.92
N ARG A 19 16.54 -8.17 14.75
CA ARG A 19 17.18 -8.01 13.44
C ARG A 19 18.20 -9.09 13.14
N ILE A 20 18.36 -9.37 11.85
CA ILE A 20 19.39 -10.27 11.35
C ILE A 20 20.72 -9.54 11.38
N VAL A 21 21.65 -10.01 12.21
CA VAL A 21 22.97 -9.37 12.37
C VAL A 21 24.10 -10.11 11.64
N ARG A 22 23.96 -11.42 11.39
CA ARG A 22 24.91 -12.22 10.61
C ARG A 22 24.20 -13.35 9.88
N VAL A 23 24.67 -13.69 8.71
CA VAL A 23 24.29 -14.87 7.92
C VAL A 23 25.57 -15.50 7.36
N GLY A 24 25.78 -16.80 7.56
CA GLY A 24 26.97 -17.49 7.05
C GLY A 24 27.21 -18.85 7.70
N THR A 25 28.29 -19.54 7.26
CA THR A 25 28.65 -20.89 7.70
C THR A 25 29.43 -20.93 9.03
N ASP A 26 30.21 -19.87 9.33
CA ASP A 26 31.12 -19.85 10.48
C ASP A 26 30.66 -18.85 11.54
N ILE A 27 29.43 -19.04 12.03
CA ILE A 27 28.89 -18.19 13.09
C ILE A 27 29.03 -18.94 14.43
N ALA A 28 29.93 -18.43 15.29
CA ALA A 28 30.03 -18.93 16.66
C ALA A 28 28.74 -18.59 17.44
N LEU A 29 28.26 -19.57 18.19
CA LEU A 29 27.09 -19.38 19.07
C LEU A 29 27.47 -18.42 20.21
N PRO A 30 26.82 -17.25 20.35
CA PRO A 30 27.07 -16.33 21.45
C PRO A 30 26.63 -16.93 22.78
N GLU A 31 27.28 -16.53 23.87
CA GLU A 31 26.88 -16.94 25.20
C GLU A 31 25.44 -16.46 25.52
N GLY A 32 24.59 -17.36 26.00
CA GLY A 32 23.19 -17.09 26.30
C GLY A 32 22.25 -17.06 25.10
N ALA A 33 22.73 -17.35 23.89
CA ALA A 33 21.85 -17.46 22.70
C ALA A 33 21.06 -18.76 22.71
N THR A 34 19.80 -18.70 22.28
CA THR A 34 18.98 -19.89 22.03
C THR A 34 19.23 -20.39 20.61
N GLU A 35 19.60 -21.64 20.45
CA GLU A 35 19.82 -22.29 19.16
C GLU A 35 18.51 -22.96 18.71
N LEU A 36 18.04 -22.60 17.51
CA LEU A 36 16.94 -23.26 16.81
C LEU A 36 17.51 -24.07 15.65
N LYS A 37 17.07 -25.31 15.49
CA LYS A 37 17.56 -26.22 14.45
C LYS A 37 16.47 -26.57 13.45
N GLY A 38 16.80 -26.60 12.17
CA GLY A 38 15.95 -27.03 11.09
C GLY A 38 16.75 -27.31 9.84
N SER A 39 16.11 -27.83 8.82
CA SER A 39 16.76 -28.11 7.52
C SER A 39 16.90 -26.86 6.67
N VAL A 40 15.93 -25.95 6.74
CA VAL A 40 15.92 -24.70 5.97
C VAL A 40 15.51 -23.53 6.87
N VAL A 41 16.22 -22.39 6.70
CA VAL A 41 15.80 -21.10 7.25
C VAL A 41 15.52 -20.17 6.08
N CYS A 42 14.33 -19.57 6.06
CA CYS A 42 13.89 -18.65 5.02
C CYS A 42 13.09 -17.47 5.57
N ALA A 43 12.78 -16.48 4.75
CA ALA A 43 11.86 -15.41 5.09
C ALA A 43 10.45 -15.98 5.28
N SER A 44 9.69 -15.39 6.19
CA SER A 44 8.27 -15.68 6.38
C SER A 44 7.40 -15.10 5.27
N PHE A 45 6.17 -15.59 5.19
CA PHE A 45 5.22 -15.18 4.16
C PHE A 45 4.53 -13.86 4.53
N ILE A 46 4.21 -13.10 3.49
CA ILE A 46 3.47 -11.83 3.55
C ILE A 46 2.23 -11.97 2.67
N ASP A 47 1.04 -11.84 3.24
CA ASP A 47 -0.19 -11.83 2.45
C ASP A 47 -0.41 -10.42 1.86
N PRO A 48 -0.30 -10.24 0.53
CA PRO A 48 -0.45 -8.93 -0.11
C PRO A 48 -1.88 -8.42 -0.12
N TRP A 49 -2.86 -9.23 0.29
CA TRP A 49 -4.25 -8.81 0.36
C TRP A 49 -5.04 -9.65 1.37
N SER A 50 -5.12 -9.17 2.59
CA SER A 50 -5.78 -9.84 3.71
C SER A 50 -6.88 -8.96 4.33
N ALA A 51 -7.82 -9.60 5.00
CA ALA A 51 -8.81 -8.98 5.89
C ALA A 51 -8.58 -9.34 7.36
N LEU A 52 -7.44 -9.98 7.70
CA LEU A 52 -7.16 -10.41 9.07
C LEU A 52 -6.90 -9.21 9.99
N GLY A 53 -7.79 -8.98 10.93
CA GLY A 53 -7.72 -7.85 11.86
C GLY A 53 -8.66 -6.69 11.51
N VAL A 54 -9.42 -6.81 10.41
CA VAL A 54 -10.46 -5.85 10.05
C VAL A 54 -11.73 -6.59 9.67
N GLU A 55 -12.87 -6.08 10.12
CA GLU A 55 -14.16 -6.60 9.70
C GLU A 55 -14.48 -6.09 8.29
N PRO A 56 -14.56 -6.96 7.25
CA PRO A 56 -14.79 -6.52 5.88
C PRO A 56 -16.06 -5.69 5.70
N ASN A 57 -17.08 -5.95 6.53
CA ASN A 57 -18.36 -5.26 6.46
C ASN A 57 -18.36 -3.88 7.14
N VAL A 58 -17.45 -3.63 8.09
CA VAL A 58 -17.34 -2.35 8.80
C VAL A 58 -16.64 -1.30 7.93
N LEU A 59 -15.73 -1.73 7.07
CA LEU A 59 -15.01 -0.86 6.14
C LEU A 59 -15.78 -0.59 4.83
N ALA A 60 -16.99 -1.13 4.71
CA ALA A 60 -17.90 -0.81 3.62
C ALA A 60 -18.47 0.62 3.78
N ASP A 61 -17.63 1.60 4.11
CA ASP A 61 -18.02 2.98 4.03
C ASP A 61 -18.28 3.34 2.58
N ARG A 62 -19.51 3.74 2.30
CA ARG A 62 -19.95 4.20 0.98
C ARG A 62 -19.43 5.61 0.65
N SER A 63 -18.71 6.24 1.58
CA SER A 63 -18.00 7.47 1.29
C SER A 63 -16.92 7.17 0.26
N LEU A 64 -16.89 7.92 -0.82
CA LEU A 64 -15.82 7.86 -1.84
C LEU A 64 -14.53 8.50 -1.30
N ASP A 65 -14.24 8.32 -0.01
CA ASP A 65 -13.17 9.00 0.68
C ASP A 65 -11.86 8.23 0.50
N GLN A 66 -10.90 8.82 -0.20
CA GLN A 66 -9.60 8.23 -0.49
C GLN A 66 -8.67 8.26 0.73
N ALA A 67 -8.96 9.10 1.71
CA ALA A 67 -8.12 9.28 2.90
C ALA A 67 -8.53 8.39 4.07
N VAL A 68 -9.57 7.55 3.94
CA VAL A 68 -9.94 6.57 4.97
C VAL A 68 -8.81 5.56 5.12
N ARG A 69 -8.36 5.35 6.36
CA ARG A 69 -7.21 4.51 6.68
C ARG A 69 -7.67 3.18 7.27
N THR A 70 -7.27 2.09 6.65
CA THR A 70 -7.56 0.74 7.16
C THR A 70 -6.92 0.50 8.53
N ALA A 71 -5.78 1.13 8.81
CA ALA A 71 -5.10 1.03 10.11
C ALA A 71 -5.97 1.50 11.29
N ASP A 72 -6.86 2.49 11.07
CA ASP A 72 -7.72 3.03 12.12
C ASP A 72 -8.85 2.07 12.55
N ALA A 73 -9.12 1.04 11.74
CA ALA A 73 -10.12 0.01 12.01
C ALA A 73 -9.52 -1.32 12.49
N LEU A 74 -8.21 -1.35 12.77
CA LEU A 74 -7.50 -2.57 13.15
C LEU A 74 -7.91 -3.09 14.52
N ASP A 75 -8.41 -4.33 14.59
CA ASP A 75 -8.70 -5.07 15.81
C ASP A 75 -8.00 -6.44 15.81
N LEU A 76 -6.75 -6.48 16.27
CA LEU A 76 -6.01 -7.73 16.39
C LEU A 76 -6.42 -8.55 17.61
N TYR A 77 -7.04 -7.96 18.62
CA TYR A 77 -7.49 -8.68 19.82
C TYR A 77 -8.71 -9.54 19.53
N GLY A 78 -9.67 -9.00 18.77
CA GLY A 78 -10.85 -9.76 18.32
C GLY A 78 -10.51 -10.90 17.36
N PHE A 79 -9.36 -10.84 16.69
CA PHE A 79 -8.90 -11.84 15.74
C PHE A 79 -7.74 -12.71 16.23
N ASP A 80 -7.47 -12.75 17.53
CA ASP A 80 -6.32 -13.45 18.13
C ASP A 80 -6.19 -14.92 17.70
N HIS A 81 -7.29 -15.66 17.67
CA HIS A 81 -7.30 -17.05 17.21
C HIS A 81 -6.86 -17.19 15.74
N LEU A 82 -7.42 -16.37 14.84
CA LEU A 82 -7.08 -16.38 13.42
C LEU A 82 -5.65 -15.90 13.17
N ARG A 83 -5.17 -14.96 13.97
CA ARG A 83 -3.77 -14.52 13.98
C ARG A 83 -2.84 -15.67 14.30
N GLY A 84 -3.17 -16.44 15.36
CA GLY A 84 -2.42 -17.65 15.70
C GLY A 84 -2.40 -18.69 14.58
N GLU A 85 -3.51 -18.88 13.88
CA GLU A 85 -3.58 -19.79 12.72
C GLU A 85 -2.71 -19.30 11.55
N ALA A 86 -2.72 -18.00 11.26
CA ALA A 86 -1.88 -17.41 10.21
C ALA A 86 -0.38 -17.56 10.55
N LEU A 87 0.01 -17.32 11.81
CA LEU A 87 1.39 -17.55 12.27
C LEU A 87 1.82 -19.00 12.11
N ARG A 88 0.95 -19.97 12.44
CA ARG A 88 1.24 -21.41 12.22
C ARG A 88 1.44 -21.74 10.76
N ALA A 89 0.75 -21.05 9.87
CA ALA A 89 0.92 -21.18 8.43
C ALA A 89 2.17 -20.42 7.89
N GLY A 90 2.96 -19.79 8.77
CA GLY A 90 4.16 -19.07 8.38
C GLY A 90 3.92 -17.64 7.87
N VAL A 91 2.71 -17.12 7.98
CA VAL A 91 2.40 -15.74 7.62
C VAL A 91 2.66 -14.84 8.84
N THR A 92 3.63 -13.95 8.74
CA THR A 92 3.97 -13.02 9.83
C THR A 92 3.53 -11.60 9.57
N SER A 93 3.23 -11.27 8.33
CA SER A 93 2.78 -9.94 7.95
C SER A 93 1.65 -10.01 6.92
N VAL A 94 0.74 -9.06 7.01
CA VAL A 94 -0.41 -8.95 6.11
C VAL A 94 -0.58 -7.51 5.63
N ARG A 95 -0.89 -7.33 4.37
CA ARG A 95 -1.39 -6.06 3.88
C ARG A 95 -2.91 -6.07 3.97
N LEU A 96 -3.40 -5.19 4.79
CA LEU A 96 -4.83 -5.03 5.01
C LEU A 96 -5.41 -4.04 4.00
N GLN A 97 -6.57 -4.37 3.50
CA GLN A 97 -7.33 -3.51 2.63
C GLN A 97 -8.78 -3.46 3.07
N GLY A 98 -9.34 -2.26 3.07
CA GLY A 98 -10.77 -2.04 3.32
C GLY A 98 -11.65 -2.70 2.26
N GLY A 99 -12.94 -2.80 2.59
CA GLY A 99 -13.90 -3.60 1.82
C GLY A 99 -14.09 -3.17 0.37
N TRP A 100 -14.57 -4.11 -0.41
CA TRP A 100 -14.73 -4.14 -1.86
C TRP A 100 -15.98 -3.39 -2.40
N GLN A 101 -16.75 -2.73 -1.54
CA GLN A 101 -18.10 -2.24 -1.90
C GLN A 101 -18.15 -0.86 -2.52
N GLY A 102 -17.00 -0.21 -2.74
CA GLY A 102 -16.93 1.13 -3.29
C GLY A 102 -15.90 1.28 -4.41
N ALA A 103 -16.01 2.34 -5.20
CA ALA A 103 -15.00 2.69 -6.20
C ALA A 103 -13.65 3.07 -5.56
N SER A 104 -13.65 3.54 -4.31
CA SER A 104 -12.45 3.74 -3.48
C SER A 104 -12.54 2.84 -2.26
N CYS A 105 -11.46 2.10 -1.99
CA CYS A 105 -11.33 1.23 -0.82
C CYS A 105 -10.43 1.85 0.26
N GLY A 106 -10.04 3.11 0.11
CA GLY A 106 -9.19 3.84 1.04
C GLY A 106 -7.72 3.39 1.04
N LEU A 107 -7.00 3.86 2.06
CA LEU A 107 -5.59 3.55 2.28
C LEU A 107 -5.43 2.20 2.97
N GLY A 108 -4.61 1.33 2.38
CA GLY A 108 -4.23 0.06 2.98
C GLY A 108 -3.13 0.25 4.02
N ALA A 109 -2.98 -0.74 4.89
CA ALA A 109 -1.91 -0.81 5.88
C ALA A 109 -1.16 -2.13 5.81
N VAL A 110 0.11 -2.15 6.16
CA VAL A 110 0.84 -3.40 6.40
C VAL A 110 1.02 -3.60 7.88
N VAL A 111 0.60 -4.77 8.35
CA VAL A 111 0.56 -5.14 9.75
C VAL A 111 1.37 -6.40 9.99
N ARG A 112 2.16 -6.40 11.05
CA ARG A 112 2.82 -7.60 11.58
C ARG A 112 1.88 -8.33 12.53
N LEU A 113 1.82 -9.63 12.41
CA LEU A 113 1.07 -10.50 13.29
C LEU A 113 1.87 -10.83 14.58
N ASP A 114 2.33 -9.77 15.29
CA ASP A 114 3.18 -9.92 16.48
C ASP A 114 2.47 -10.79 17.54
N PRO A 115 3.14 -11.79 18.12
CA PRO A 115 2.50 -12.72 19.04
C PRO A 115 2.07 -12.07 20.37
N THR A 116 2.69 -10.97 20.77
CA THR A 116 2.43 -10.36 22.10
C THR A 116 1.48 -9.18 22.06
N LEU A 117 1.42 -8.43 20.96
CA LEU A 117 0.63 -7.18 20.81
C LEU A 117 0.92 -6.10 21.88
N ASP A 118 2.01 -6.24 22.64
CA ASP A 118 2.31 -5.34 23.75
C ASP A 118 2.86 -3.98 23.30
N GLU A 119 3.34 -3.93 22.07
CA GLU A 119 3.99 -2.74 21.47
C GLU A 119 3.29 -2.38 20.14
N PRO A 120 2.29 -1.49 20.13
CA PRO A 120 1.53 -1.13 18.91
C PRO A 120 2.41 -0.67 17.76
N GLU A 121 3.53 -0.01 18.05
CA GLU A 121 4.51 0.49 17.06
C GLU A 121 5.19 -0.65 16.28
N ARG A 122 5.20 -1.87 16.83
CA ARG A 122 5.72 -3.06 16.15
C ARG A 122 4.68 -3.76 15.29
N VAL A 123 3.41 -3.50 15.57
CA VAL A 123 2.28 -4.13 14.88
C VAL A 123 2.05 -3.46 13.53
N VAL A 124 1.90 -2.15 13.48
CA VAL A 124 1.69 -1.44 12.22
C VAL A 124 3.04 -1.11 11.60
N LEU A 125 3.37 -1.77 10.48
CA LEU A 125 4.62 -1.58 9.75
C LEU A 125 4.57 -0.40 8.79
N LEU A 126 3.42 -0.20 8.16
CA LEU A 126 3.08 0.94 7.29
C LEU A 126 1.62 1.30 7.46
N ASP A 127 1.35 2.54 7.83
CA ASP A 127 -0.02 3.06 7.98
C ASP A 127 -0.74 3.27 6.63
N ASP A 128 0.00 3.73 5.63
CA ASP A 128 -0.49 4.08 4.30
C ASP A 128 0.31 3.32 3.25
N SER A 129 0.10 2.02 3.14
CA SER A 129 0.88 1.17 2.22
C SER A 129 0.53 1.39 0.76
N ASN A 130 -0.67 1.83 0.47
CA ASN A 130 -1.21 2.03 -0.88
C ASN A 130 -2.56 2.74 -0.81
N LEU A 131 -3.02 3.28 -1.94
CA LEU A 131 -4.43 3.53 -2.16
C LEU A 131 -5.02 2.36 -2.94
N ALA A 132 -6.22 1.90 -2.59
CA ALA A 132 -6.92 0.89 -3.37
C ALA A 132 -8.21 1.42 -3.98
N MET A 133 -8.49 0.98 -5.20
CA MET A 133 -9.71 1.27 -5.95
C MET A 133 -10.22 0.00 -6.62
N SER A 134 -11.51 -0.06 -6.91
CA SER A 134 -12.13 -1.16 -7.65
C SER A 134 -12.79 -0.64 -8.91
N VAL A 135 -12.49 -1.27 -10.03
CA VAL A 135 -13.15 -1.04 -11.32
C VAL A 135 -14.35 -1.95 -11.47
N GLY A 136 -14.26 -3.15 -10.91
CA GLY A 136 -15.40 -4.03 -10.85
C GLY A 136 -16.44 -3.41 -9.91
N LEU A 137 -17.53 -2.93 -10.45
CA LEU A 137 -18.67 -2.59 -9.65
C LEU A 137 -19.10 -3.87 -8.91
N SER A 138 -18.85 -3.91 -7.59
CA SER A 138 -19.88 -4.50 -6.79
C SER A 138 -21.10 -3.69 -7.16
N VAL A 139 -22.01 -4.30 -7.91
CA VAL A 139 -23.34 -3.74 -8.00
C VAL A 139 -23.70 -3.50 -6.56
N ASP A 140 -23.71 -2.23 -6.16
CA ASP A 140 -24.45 -1.87 -5.01
C ASP A 140 -25.86 -2.33 -5.38
N GLN A 141 -26.13 -3.57 -5.07
CA GLN A 141 -27.47 -4.08 -4.96
C GLN A 141 -28.01 -3.17 -3.87
N GLY A 142 -28.52 -2.05 -4.32
CA GLY A 142 -29.14 -1.10 -3.42
C GLY A 142 -30.20 -1.87 -2.69
N SER A 143 -29.80 -2.51 -1.60
CA SER A 143 -30.70 -3.15 -0.66
C SER A 143 -31.56 -2.02 -0.12
N THR A 144 -32.55 -1.65 -0.91
CA THR A 144 -33.57 -0.72 -0.50
C THR A 144 -34.35 -1.45 0.58
N PHE A 145 -34.11 -1.06 1.82
CA PHE A 145 -34.92 -1.51 2.94
C PHE A 145 -36.30 -0.88 2.78
N GLN A 146 -37.26 -1.66 2.31
CA GLN A 146 -38.63 -1.23 2.29
C GLN A 146 -39.28 -1.60 3.64
N ARG A 147 -39.72 -0.62 4.37
CA ARG A 147 -40.52 -0.86 5.58
C ARG A 147 -41.92 -1.33 5.16
N LEU A 148 -42.26 -2.54 5.53
CA LEU A 148 -43.60 -3.09 5.30
C LEU A 148 -44.65 -2.47 6.28
N PRO A 149 -45.95 -2.55 5.95
CA PRO A 149 -47.01 -2.01 6.79
C PRO A 149 -47.07 -2.62 8.20
N ASP A 150 -46.54 -3.83 8.38
CA ASP A 150 -46.44 -4.54 9.67
C ASP A 150 -45.22 -4.09 10.52
N GLY A 151 -44.45 -3.13 10.02
CA GLY A 151 -43.28 -2.58 10.71
C GLY A 151 -41.99 -3.41 10.46
N SER A 152 -42.04 -4.53 9.79
CA SER A 152 -40.87 -5.31 9.36
C SER A 152 -40.13 -4.65 8.15
N PHE A 153 -38.91 -5.04 7.91
CA PHE A 153 -38.14 -4.54 6.76
C PHE A 153 -37.95 -5.67 5.75
N GLN A 154 -38.32 -5.41 4.51
CA GLN A 154 -37.98 -6.28 3.38
C GLN A 154 -36.74 -5.72 2.69
N ILE A 155 -35.74 -6.57 2.49
CA ILE A 155 -34.59 -6.26 1.65
C ILE A 155 -35.04 -6.51 0.20
N LEU A 156 -35.21 -5.42 -0.55
CA LEU A 156 -35.38 -5.52 -1.99
C LEU A 156 -33.98 -5.57 -2.59
N SER A 157 -33.46 -6.77 -2.83
CA SER A 157 -32.29 -6.96 -3.68
C SER A 157 -32.71 -6.64 -5.12
N GLY A 158 -32.39 -5.43 -5.55
CA GLY A 158 -32.55 -5.08 -6.95
C GLY A 158 -31.40 -5.66 -7.76
N ASP A 159 -31.61 -6.77 -8.45
CA ASP A 159 -30.74 -7.19 -9.54
C ASP A 159 -30.81 -6.15 -10.67
N ARG A 160 -30.13 -5.02 -10.50
CA ARG A 160 -29.94 -4.10 -11.62
C ARG A 160 -28.78 -4.66 -12.45
N PRO A 161 -29.02 -5.03 -13.73
CA PRO A 161 -27.93 -5.44 -14.59
C PRO A 161 -26.90 -4.32 -14.64
N VAL A 162 -25.62 -4.64 -14.49
CA VAL A 162 -24.52 -3.70 -14.64
C VAL A 162 -24.49 -3.24 -16.09
N ASP A 163 -24.71 -1.97 -16.32
CA ASP A 163 -24.59 -1.40 -17.66
C ASP A 163 -23.11 -1.35 -18.07
N VAL A 164 -22.84 -1.55 -19.36
CA VAL A 164 -21.49 -1.36 -19.96
C VAL A 164 -20.94 0.03 -19.65
N PHE A 165 -21.78 1.04 -19.62
CA PHE A 165 -21.41 2.42 -19.28
C PHE A 165 -20.91 2.56 -17.83
N ASP A 166 -21.46 1.80 -16.89
CA ASP A 166 -21.01 1.81 -15.50
C ASP A 166 -19.56 1.32 -15.36
N ARG A 167 -19.16 0.35 -16.17
CA ARG A 167 -17.79 -0.20 -16.18
C ARG A 167 -16.78 0.75 -16.82
N VAL A 168 -17.14 1.37 -17.94
CA VAL A 168 -16.29 2.40 -18.58
C VAL A 168 -16.09 3.56 -17.63
N SER A 169 -17.18 4.07 -17.02
CA SER A 169 -17.08 5.18 -16.06
C SER A 169 -16.34 4.81 -14.78
N ALA A 170 -16.24 3.52 -14.43
CA ALA A 170 -15.41 3.09 -13.29
C ALA A 170 -13.91 3.27 -13.58
N VAL A 171 -13.44 2.89 -14.77
CA VAL A 171 -12.06 3.14 -15.21
C VAL A 171 -11.79 4.64 -15.30
N GLU A 172 -12.71 5.40 -15.94
CA GLU A 172 -12.59 6.86 -16.06
C GLU A 172 -12.49 7.55 -14.69
N ARG A 173 -13.20 7.06 -13.66
CA ARG A 173 -13.08 7.55 -12.29
C ARG A 173 -11.70 7.33 -11.70
N VAL A 174 -11.09 6.16 -11.91
CA VAL A 174 -9.72 5.90 -11.47
C VAL A 174 -8.77 6.91 -12.10
N VAL A 175 -8.82 7.08 -13.42
CA VAL A 175 -7.97 8.03 -14.16
C VAL A 175 -8.20 9.45 -13.70
N SER A 176 -9.46 9.89 -13.56
CA SER A 176 -9.83 11.24 -13.11
C SER A 176 -9.36 11.53 -11.69
N ASN A 177 -9.36 10.52 -10.81
CA ASN A 177 -8.81 10.66 -9.46
C ASN A 177 -7.30 10.92 -9.50
N ILE A 178 -6.55 10.18 -10.34
CA ILE A 178 -5.11 10.41 -10.50
C ILE A 178 -4.84 11.82 -11.06
N GLU A 179 -5.63 12.27 -12.05
CA GLU A 179 -5.54 13.63 -12.59
C GLU A 179 -5.81 14.70 -11.52
N THR A 180 -6.81 14.47 -10.67
CA THR A 180 -7.13 15.36 -9.54
C THR A 180 -5.95 15.47 -8.58
N GLY A 181 -5.30 14.36 -8.26
CA GLY A 181 -4.09 14.34 -7.44
C GLY A 181 -2.94 15.10 -8.08
N ARG A 182 -2.69 14.85 -9.37
CA ARG A 182 -1.65 15.57 -10.15
C ARG A 182 -1.91 17.08 -10.20
N ALA A 183 -3.16 17.47 -10.41
CA ALA A 183 -3.54 18.89 -10.42
C ALA A 183 -3.34 19.54 -9.03
N TYR A 184 -3.70 18.83 -7.96
CA TYR A 184 -3.47 19.31 -6.61
C TYR A 184 -1.98 19.49 -6.30
N ARG A 185 -1.13 18.53 -6.66
CA ARG A 185 0.33 18.63 -6.49
C ARG A 185 0.91 19.80 -7.28
N ARG A 186 0.47 20.02 -8.52
CA ARG A 186 0.88 21.19 -9.32
C ARG A 186 0.55 22.49 -8.61
N ALA A 187 -0.67 22.63 -8.08
CA ALA A 187 -1.06 23.84 -7.35
C ALA A 187 -0.23 24.07 -6.09
N GLU A 188 0.18 23.00 -5.38
CA GLU A 188 1.08 23.11 -4.22
C GLU A 188 2.50 23.57 -4.62
N VAL A 189 3.02 23.02 -5.73
CA VAL A 189 4.35 23.38 -6.24
C VAL A 189 4.34 24.84 -6.75
N GLU A 190 3.32 25.22 -7.50
CA GLU A 190 3.13 26.57 -8.00
C GLU A 190 3.05 27.59 -6.86
N TYR A 191 2.25 27.28 -5.84
CA TYR A 191 2.18 28.12 -4.64
C TYR A 191 3.53 28.27 -3.93
N LYS A 192 4.32 27.19 -3.81
CA LYS A 192 5.66 27.27 -3.20
C LYS A 192 6.58 28.17 -4.01
N TYR A 193 6.56 28.01 -5.34
CA TYR A 193 7.34 28.86 -6.23
C TYR A 193 6.94 30.34 -6.13
N GLU A 194 5.63 30.63 -6.23
CA GLU A 194 5.11 31.99 -6.08
C GLU A 194 5.46 32.60 -4.71
N LEU A 195 5.39 31.78 -3.65
CA LEU A 195 5.75 32.23 -2.29
C LEU A 195 7.24 32.58 -2.18
N GLU A 196 8.11 31.77 -2.77
CA GLU A 196 9.55 32.06 -2.80
C GLU A 196 9.85 33.32 -3.60
N GLU A 197 9.24 33.50 -4.77
CA GLU A 197 9.42 34.71 -5.58
C GLU A 197 8.88 35.96 -4.87
N TRP A 198 7.73 35.83 -4.23
CA TRP A 198 7.17 36.89 -3.40
C TRP A 198 8.12 37.27 -2.23
N GLN A 199 8.68 36.27 -1.53
CA GLN A 199 9.64 36.50 -0.45
C GLN A 199 10.91 37.20 -0.95
N LYS A 200 11.45 36.77 -2.11
CA LYS A 200 12.62 37.41 -2.74
C LYS A 200 12.32 38.88 -3.12
N ALA A 201 11.13 39.09 -3.71
CA ALA A 201 10.70 40.44 -4.09
C ALA A 201 10.54 41.36 -2.88
N ILE A 202 9.94 40.87 -1.77
CA ILE A 202 9.80 41.62 -0.54
C ILE A 202 11.18 41.92 0.08
N ALA A 203 12.08 40.93 0.14
CA ALA A 203 13.43 41.12 0.68
C ALA A 203 14.18 42.19 -0.11
N LYS A 204 14.12 42.15 -1.44
CA LYS A 204 14.75 43.17 -2.30
C LYS A 204 14.15 44.56 -2.07
N LYS A 205 12.81 44.66 -2.02
CA LYS A 205 12.13 45.95 -1.72
C LYS A 205 12.47 46.46 -0.34
N THR A 206 12.57 45.60 0.67
CA THR A 206 12.95 45.97 2.01
C THR A 206 14.38 46.57 2.04
N GLU A 207 15.31 45.94 1.30
CA GLU A 207 16.69 46.46 1.19
C GLU A 207 16.74 47.80 0.44
N GLU A 208 15.96 47.98 -0.62
CA GLU A 208 15.83 49.25 -1.32
C GLU A 208 15.21 50.33 -0.43
N LEU A 209 14.13 50.01 0.27
CA LEU A 209 13.48 50.93 1.22
C LEU A 209 14.41 51.32 2.40
N GLU A 210 15.22 50.38 2.92
CA GLU A 210 16.20 50.69 3.94
C GLU A 210 17.28 51.66 3.42
N LYS A 211 17.73 51.48 2.16
CA LYS A 211 18.70 52.38 1.51
C LYS A 211 18.07 53.75 1.31
N ASP A 212 16.83 53.80 0.79
CA ASP A 212 16.10 55.04 0.58
C ASP A 212 15.72 55.74 1.89
N PHE A 213 15.35 54.96 2.92
CA PHE A 213 15.09 55.49 4.27
C PHE A 213 16.35 56.12 4.89
N LYS A 214 17.52 55.44 4.77
CA LYS A 214 18.79 55.99 5.21
C LYS A 214 19.15 57.30 4.47
N LYS A 215 18.85 57.33 3.14
CA LYS A 215 19.05 58.53 2.32
C LYS A 215 18.04 59.61 2.66
N ALA A 216 16.75 59.26 2.75
CA ALA A 216 15.67 60.18 3.12
C ALA A 216 15.82 60.70 4.54
N LYS A 217 16.35 59.91 5.50
CA LYS A 217 16.65 60.35 6.85
C LYS A 217 17.74 61.42 6.85
N LYS A 218 18.81 61.23 6.05
CA LYS A 218 19.84 62.25 5.88
C LYS A 218 19.28 63.52 5.24
N ASP A 219 18.43 63.38 4.22
CA ASP A 219 17.80 64.52 3.54
C ASP A 219 16.71 65.18 4.40
N ARG A 220 15.98 64.37 5.23
CA ARG A 220 15.02 64.88 6.22
C ARG A 220 15.71 65.68 7.33
N ASP A 221 16.81 65.15 7.89
CA ASP A 221 17.58 65.88 8.92
C ASP A 221 18.13 67.19 8.40
N LYS A 222 18.44 67.26 7.10
CA LYS A 222 18.81 68.45 6.39
C LYS A 222 17.65 69.41 6.14
N LYS A 223 16.48 68.86 5.70
CA LYS A 223 15.24 69.59 5.42
C LYS A 223 14.47 69.98 6.67
N VAL A 224 14.56 69.20 7.76
CA VAL A 224 14.00 69.58 9.07
C VAL A 224 14.76 70.82 9.64
N LYS A 225 16.05 70.82 9.49
CA LYS A 225 16.82 72.03 9.81
C LYS A 225 16.43 73.24 8.95
N GLU A 226 16.15 73.06 7.67
CA GLU A 226 15.70 74.09 6.76
C GLU A 226 14.20 74.44 6.90
N ALA A 227 13.35 73.50 7.40
CA ALA A 227 11.92 73.71 7.59
C ALA A 227 11.56 74.25 8.95
N GLU A 228 12.35 73.96 10.00
CA GLU A 228 12.26 74.65 11.25
C GLU A 228 12.55 76.17 11.08
N GLU A 229 13.34 76.55 10.04
CA GLU A 229 13.48 77.89 9.60
C GLU A 229 12.29 78.44 8.78
N LYS A 230 11.35 77.58 8.24
CA LYS A 230 10.28 77.97 7.28
C LYS A 230 8.85 77.56 7.63
N GLY A 231 8.58 76.89 8.74
CA GLY A 231 7.23 76.65 9.30
C GLY A 231 6.24 75.88 8.44
N LYS A 232 6.62 74.80 7.73
CA LYS A 232 5.70 73.98 6.91
C LYS A 232 5.75 72.50 7.27
N GLU A 233 4.54 71.85 7.40
CA GLU A 233 4.34 70.40 7.63
C GLU A 233 4.55 69.57 6.38
N HIS A 234 5.12 68.33 6.53
CA HIS A 234 5.36 67.35 5.47
C HIS A 234 4.36 66.20 5.56
N LYS A 235 3.78 65.77 4.42
CA LYS A 235 2.88 64.62 4.32
C LYS A 235 3.60 63.38 3.79
N ASP A 236 3.44 62.24 4.46
CA ASP A 236 3.99 60.96 4.05
C ASP A 236 3.14 60.27 2.96
N SER A 237 3.81 59.55 2.03
CA SER A 237 3.17 58.78 0.97
C SER A 237 2.84 57.35 1.45
N SER A 238 1.62 56.86 1.10
CA SER A 238 1.16 55.52 1.44
C SER A 238 1.79 54.47 0.56
N TYR A 239 2.30 53.41 1.20
CA TYR A 239 2.85 52.21 0.55
C TYR A 239 1.72 51.18 0.25
N LYS A 240 1.75 50.59 -0.95
CA LYS A 240 0.89 49.44 -1.29
C LYS A 240 1.70 48.16 -1.11
N GLU A 241 1.27 47.33 -0.14
CA GLU A 241 1.85 46.02 0.13
C GLU A 241 1.47 45.03 -0.98
N ASP A 242 2.46 44.31 -1.54
CA ASP A 242 2.22 43.24 -2.49
C ASP A 242 1.49 42.08 -1.78
N LYS A 243 0.37 41.67 -2.33
CA LYS A 243 -0.43 40.61 -1.73
C LYS A 243 0.34 39.27 -1.72
N LYS A 244 0.44 38.67 -0.54
CA LYS A 244 1.00 37.34 -0.37
C LYS A 244 0.17 36.32 -1.20
N PRO A 245 0.80 35.38 -1.93
CA PRO A 245 0.12 34.30 -2.60
C PRO A 245 -0.80 33.52 -1.65
N ARG A 246 -1.93 33.04 -2.13
CA ARG A 246 -2.86 32.30 -1.31
C ARG A 246 -2.51 30.82 -1.35
N LYS A 247 -2.29 30.25 -0.16
CA LYS A 247 -2.07 28.80 -0.04
C LYS A 247 -3.33 28.05 -0.53
N PRO A 248 -3.19 26.99 -1.38
CA PRO A 248 -4.28 26.09 -1.70
C PRO A 248 -4.95 25.58 -0.42
N LYS A 249 -6.28 25.43 -0.47
CA LYS A 249 -7.00 24.85 0.67
C LYS A 249 -6.56 23.40 0.83
N PHE A 250 -6.19 23.01 2.04
CA PHE A 250 -5.85 21.62 2.33
C PHE A 250 -7.10 20.74 2.13
N ASP A 251 -6.90 19.63 1.44
CA ASP A 251 -7.91 18.63 1.13
C ASP A 251 -7.21 17.27 1.23
N GLU A 252 -7.57 16.49 2.23
CA GLU A 252 -6.89 15.24 2.57
C GLU A 252 -7.02 14.20 1.45
N ASN A 253 -8.19 14.11 0.82
CA ASN A 253 -8.41 13.24 -0.33
C ASN A 253 -7.53 13.59 -1.52
N LYS A 254 -7.46 14.87 -1.85
CA LYS A 254 -6.59 15.33 -2.95
C LYS A 254 -5.11 15.16 -2.61
N ALA A 255 -4.74 15.35 -1.35
CA ALA A 255 -3.37 15.09 -0.90
C ALA A 255 -3.00 13.61 -1.03
N THR A 256 -3.91 12.70 -0.67
CA THR A 256 -3.74 11.26 -0.88
C THR A 256 -3.60 10.91 -2.37
N LEU A 257 -4.50 11.44 -3.22
CA LEU A 257 -4.41 11.26 -4.67
C LEU A 257 -3.12 11.85 -5.26
N ALA A 258 -2.62 12.94 -4.70
CA ALA A 258 -1.33 13.52 -5.11
C ALA A 258 -0.14 12.59 -4.80
N ARG A 259 -0.16 11.93 -3.65
CA ARG A 259 0.87 10.91 -3.29
C ARG A 259 0.86 9.76 -4.29
N VAL A 260 -0.32 9.31 -4.70
CA VAL A 260 -0.49 8.26 -5.73
C VAL A 260 0.04 8.73 -7.08
N ALA A 261 -0.37 9.93 -7.54
CA ALA A 261 0.03 10.47 -8.84
C ALA A 261 1.55 10.68 -8.97
N GLU A 262 2.23 10.96 -7.85
CA GLU A 262 3.69 11.11 -7.77
C GLU A 262 4.44 9.80 -7.49
N GLY A 263 3.72 8.68 -7.31
CA GLY A 263 4.31 7.37 -7.02
C GLY A 263 4.88 7.24 -5.61
N GLU A 264 4.52 8.14 -4.69
CA GLU A 264 4.92 8.05 -3.29
C GLU A 264 4.31 6.82 -2.60
N ILE A 265 3.10 6.45 -3.00
CA ILE A 265 2.43 5.19 -2.62
C ILE A 265 1.85 4.50 -3.86
N PRO A 266 1.82 3.16 -3.92
CA PRO A 266 1.21 2.43 -5.02
C PRO A 266 -0.31 2.65 -5.10
N LEU A 267 -0.85 2.57 -6.32
CA LEU A 267 -2.27 2.44 -6.57
C LEU A 267 -2.59 0.97 -6.86
N VAL A 268 -3.34 0.32 -6.00
CA VAL A 268 -3.84 -1.03 -6.21
C VAL A 268 -5.23 -0.95 -6.80
N VAL A 269 -5.43 -1.51 -8.00
CA VAL A 269 -6.74 -1.51 -8.67
C VAL A 269 -7.23 -2.93 -8.84
N GLU A 270 -8.35 -3.22 -8.20
CA GLU A 270 -9.08 -4.47 -8.44
C GLU A 270 -9.78 -4.38 -9.78
N VAL A 271 -9.37 -5.24 -10.69
CA VAL A 271 -9.91 -5.31 -12.05
C VAL A 271 -9.72 -6.73 -12.60
N HIS A 272 -10.72 -7.27 -13.25
CA HIS A 272 -10.71 -8.65 -13.70
C HIS A 272 -10.73 -8.82 -15.22
N ARG A 273 -11.50 -8.01 -15.94
CA ARG A 273 -11.71 -8.15 -17.39
C ARG A 273 -10.59 -7.53 -18.23
N ALA A 274 -10.19 -8.23 -19.28
CA ALA A 274 -9.14 -7.75 -20.19
C ALA A 274 -9.42 -6.37 -20.80
N ALA A 275 -10.69 -6.10 -21.14
CA ALA A 275 -11.08 -4.80 -21.68
C ALA A 275 -10.88 -3.66 -20.68
N GLU A 276 -11.21 -3.89 -19.40
CA GLU A 276 -11.05 -2.92 -18.32
C GLU A 276 -9.58 -2.73 -17.96
N ILE A 277 -8.79 -3.82 -17.98
CA ILE A 277 -7.34 -3.76 -17.77
C ILE A 277 -6.70 -2.92 -18.86
N ARG A 278 -7.01 -3.15 -20.15
CA ARG A 278 -6.49 -2.33 -21.26
C ARG A 278 -6.87 -0.86 -21.11
N ASN A 279 -8.14 -0.58 -20.85
CA ASN A 279 -8.59 0.81 -20.65
C ASN A 279 -7.87 1.48 -19.47
N LEU A 280 -7.60 0.72 -18.38
CA LEU A 280 -6.83 1.22 -17.24
C LEU A 280 -5.38 1.48 -17.63
N LEU A 281 -4.74 0.57 -18.36
CA LEU A 281 -3.37 0.73 -18.85
C LEU A 281 -3.25 1.94 -19.78
N GLU A 282 -4.11 2.07 -20.77
CA GLU A 282 -4.18 3.20 -21.70
C GLU A 282 -4.42 4.53 -20.95
N GLY A 283 -5.44 4.58 -20.07
CA GLY A 283 -5.78 5.79 -19.31
C GLY A 283 -4.68 6.23 -18.33
N THR A 284 -3.85 5.29 -17.90
CA THR A 284 -2.75 5.58 -16.96
C THR A 284 -1.38 5.78 -17.62
N GLU A 285 -1.24 5.61 -18.91
CA GLU A 285 0.04 5.73 -19.64
C GLU A 285 0.70 7.10 -19.44
N GLN A 286 -0.08 8.16 -19.39
CA GLN A 286 0.41 9.54 -19.19
C GLN A 286 0.98 9.84 -17.80
N PHE A 287 0.89 8.91 -16.85
CA PHE A 287 1.35 9.10 -15.47
C PHE A 287 2.64 8.30 -15.21
N GLU A 288 3.75 8.81 -15.71
CA GLU A 288 5.07 8.14 -15.70
C GLU A 288 5.55 7.69 -14.30
N ARG A 289 5.12 8.39 -13.25
CA ARG A 289 5.51 8.09 -11.86
C ARG A 289 4.55 7.15 -11.16
N LEU A 290 3.38 6.90 -11.74
CA LEU A 290 2.36 6.07 -11.13
C LEU A 290 2.88 4.63 -10.90
N ARG A 291 2.75 4.14 -9.69
CA ARG A 291 3.04 2.77 -9.31
C ARG A 291 1.73 1.99 -9.29
N LEU A 292 1.33 1.47 -10.44
CA LEU A 292 0.10 0.70 -10.58
C LEU A 292 0.33 -0.76 -10.19
N VAL A 293 -0.63 -1.34 -9.46
CA VAL A 293 -0.71 -2.77 -9.12
C VAL A 293 -2.10 -3.24 -9.51
N VAL A 294 -2.19 -4.29 -10.30
CA VAL A 294 -3.46 -4.94 -10.63
C VAL A 294 -3.76 -5.98 -9.57
N ALA A 295 -4.98 -6.01 -9.07
CA ALA A 295 -5.45 -7.05 -8.14
C ALA A 295 -6.59 -7.85 -8.77
N GLY A 296 -6.57 -9.17 -8.59
CA GLY A 296 -7.48 -10.13 -9.22
C GLY A 296 -7.04 -10.53 -10.61
N GLY A 297 -7.26 -9.67 -11.58
CA GLY A 297 -6.75 -9.84 -12.95
C GLY A 297 -7.10 -11.17 -13.61
N SER A 298 -8.32 -11.71 -13.44
CA SER A 298 -8.69 -13.03 -13.97
C SER A 298 -8.42 -13.19 -15.47
N GLU A 299 -8.53 -12.10 -16.23
CA GLU A 299 -8.23 -12.09 -17.68
C GLU A 299 -6.91 -11.33 -17.98
N ALA A 300 -6.05 -11.08 -16.98
CA ALA A 300 -4.81 -10.32 -17.15
C ALA A 300 -3.83 -10.95 -18.14
N LEU A 301 -3.92 -12.26 -18.37
CA LEU A 301 -3.08 -12.94 -19.35
C LEU A 301 -3.23 -12.35 -20.77
N HIS A 302 -4.40 -11.82 -21.11
CA HIS A 302 -4.64 -11.14 -22.39
C HIS A 302 -3.97 -9.77 -22.51
N CYS A 303 -3.41 -9.25 -21.42
CA CYS A 303 -2.70 -7.98 -21.32
C CYS A 303 -1.27 -8.18 -20.79
N ALA A 304 -0.76 -9.42 -20.76
CA ALA A 304 0.47 -9.77 -20.07
C ALA A 304 1.70 -9.05 -20.64
N GLU A 305 1.78 -8.86 -21.95
CA GLU A 305 2.88 -8.14 -22.61
C GLU A 305 2.98 -6.71 -22.09
N GLU A 306 1.88 -5.96 -22.10
CA GLU A 306 1.81 -4.58 -21.60
C GLU A 306 2.10 -4.48 -20.09
N LEU A 307 1.56 -5.41 -19.31
CA LEU A 307 1.83 -5.49 -17.87
C LEU A 307 3.31 -5.72 -17.58
N ALA A 308 3.94 -6.62 -18.35
CA ALA A 308 5.37 -6.93 -18.22
C ALA A 308 6.25 -5.75 -18.65
N GLU A 309 5.98 -5.13 -19.81
CA GLU A 309 6.73 -3.97 -20.32
C GLU A 309 6.70 -2.79 -19.34
N ARG A 310 5.56 -2.54 -18.70
CA ARG A 310 5.39 -1.46 -17.73
C ARG A 310 5.77 -1.87 -16.29
N ASN A 311 6.25 -3.10 -16.08
CA ASN A 311 6.56 -3.64 -14.76
C ASN A 311 5.40 -3.50 -13.76
N ILE A 312 4.18 -3.75 -14.21
CA ILE A 312 2.98 -3.68 -13.37
C ILE A 312 2.75 -5.05 -12.74
N PRO A 313 2.87 -5.19 -11.42
CA PRO A 313 2.64 -6.46 -10.74
C PRO A 313 1.15 -6.80 -10.68
N VAL A 314 0.87 -8.10 -10.64
CA VAL A 314 -0.49 -8.62 -10.51
C VAL A 314 -0.60 -9.44 -9.23
N ILE A 315 -1.52 -9.06 -8.34
CA ILE A 315 -1.89 -9.86 -7.16
C ILE A 315 -2.92 -10.89 -7.62
N VAL A 316 -2.53 -12.16 -7.58
CA VAL A 316 -3.40 -13.29 -7.94
C VAL A 316 -3.77 -14.06 -6.69
N TRP A 317 -5.02 -14.44 -6.56
CA TRP A 317 -5.47 -15.39 -5.53
C TRP A 317 -5.96 -16.67 -6.20
N PRO A 318 -5.14 -17.72 -6.25
CA PRO A 318 -5.53 -19.01 -6.80
C PRO A 318 -6.72 -19.57 -6.01
N SER A 319 -7.89 -19.58 -6.58
CA SER A 319 -9.11 -19.99 -5.90
C SER A 319 -9.99 -20.80 -6.85
N LEU A 320 -10.63 -21.84 -6.33
CA LEU A 320 -11.68 -22.61 -7.02
C LEU A 320 -13.05 -21.94 -6.87
N ARG A 321 -13.13 -20.77 -6.29
CA ARG A 321 -14.38 -20.03 -6.12
C ARG A 321 -14.56 -19.07 -7.26
N GLY A 322 -15.76 -19.06 -7.83
CA GLY A 322 -16.13 -18.12 -8.86
C GLY A 322 -16.00 -16.64 -8.47
N SER A 323 -16.10 -15.74 -9.44
CA SER A 323 -16.15 -14.30 -9.19
C SER A 323 -17.28 -13.95 -8.23
N ASP A 324 -17.05 -12.96 -7.36
CA ASP A 324 -18.11 -12.42 -6.49
C ASP A 324 -19.09 -11.53 -7.27
N LYS A 325 -18.83 -11.27 -8.55
CA LYS A 325 -19.61 -10.38 -9.39
C LYS A 325 -20.31 -11.20 -10.48
N GLN A 326 -21.62 -11.07 -10.55
CA GLN A 326 -22.49 -11.90 -11.41
C GLN A 326 -22.13 -11.89 -12.90
N ASP A 327 -21.51 -10.83 -13.37
CA ASP A 327 -21.20 -10.61 -14.78
C ASP A 327 -19.70 -10.77 -15.10
N GLU A 328 -18.88 -11.10 -14.13
CA GLU A 328 -17.49 -11.46 -14.33
C GLU A 328 -17.37 -12.97 -14.50
N PHE A 329 -16.88 -13.39 -15.67
CA PHE A 329 -16.46 -14.76 -15.83
C PHE A 329 -15.28 -15.01 -14.90
N SER A 330 -15.54 -15.75 -13.84
CA SER A 330 -14.46 -16.33 -13.07
C SER A 330 -13.89 -17.48 -13.87
N GLY A 331 -12.91 -17.20 -14.65
CA GLY A 331 -12.04 -18.28 -15.03
C GLY A 331 -11.33 -18.75 -13.77
N ASP A 332 -11.76 -19.85 -13.20
CA ASP A 332 -11.02 -20.55 -12.14
C ASP A 332 -9.75 -21.16 -12.76
N ASP A 333 -8.93 -20.30 -13.34
CA ASP A 333 -7.68 -20.70 -13.96
C ASP A 333 -6.57 -20.71 -12.92
N LEU A 334 -6.38 -21.85 -12.30
CA LEU A 334 -5.30 -22.08 -11.34
C LEU A 334 -3.91 -21.94 -11.97
N SER A 335 -3.81 -21.99 -13.33
CA SER A 335 -2.57 -21.79 -14.07
C SER A 335 -2.27 -20.30 -14.35
N LEU A 336 -3.16 -19.38 -14.03
CA LEU A 336 -3.02 -17.96 -14.31
C LEU A 336 -1.69 -17.39 -13.77
N ALA A 337 -1.36 -17.69 -12.52
CA ALA A 337 -0.12 -17.23 -11.89
C ALA A 337 1.13 -17.72 -12.66
N ALA A 338 1.12 -19.01 -13.07
CA ALA A 338 2.21 -19.59 -13.86
C ALA A 338 2.30 -18.96 -15.25
N SER A 339 1.15 -18.74 -15.91
CA SER A 339 1.08 -18.16 -17.24
C SER A 339 1.55 -16.70 -17.26
N LEU A 340 1.16 -15.89 -16.27
CA LEU A 340 1.61 -14.53 -16.10
C LEU A 340 3.11 -14.45 -15.82
N ALA A 341 3.62 -15.28 -14.89
CA ALA A 341 5.05 -15.34 -14.59
C ALA A 341 5.87 -15.73 -15.81
N LYS A 342 5.40 -16.70 -16.61
CA LYS A 342 6.04 -17.12 -17.88
C LYS A 342 6.04 -15.98 -18.92
N ALA A 343 5.05 -15.13 -18.92
CA ALA A 343 4.98 -13.95 -19.78
C ALA A 343 5.83 -12.77 -19.26
N GLY A 344 6.53 -12.93 -18.14
CA GLY A 344 7.40 -11.90 -17.55
C GLY A 344 6.70 -10.94 -16.61
N VAL A 345 5.42 -11.18 -16.28
CA VAL A 345 4.68 -10.35 -15.32
C VAL A 345 5.09 -10.72 -13.90
N GLN A 346 5.37 -9.73 -13.06
CA GLN A 346 5.59 -9.94 -11.64
C GLN A 346 4.29 -10.37 -10.97
N VAL A 347 4.25 -11.58 -10.43
CA VAL A 347 3.11 -12.12 -9.71
C VAL A 347 3.31 -11.98 -8.21
N LEU A 348 2.25 -11.59 -7.51
CA LEU A 348 2.13 -11.67 -6.05
C LEU A 348 0.98 -12.64 -5.75
N LEU A 349 1.19 -13.57 -4.82
CA LEU A 349 0.15 -14.50 -4.40
C LEU A 349 -0.50 -14.03 -3.11
N GLY A 350 -1.81 -13.91 -3.11
CA GLY A 350 -2.58 -13.41 -1.98
C GLY A 350 -3.85 -14.22 -1.72
N THR A 351 -4.52 -13.94 -0.61
CA THR A 351 -5.78 -14.60 -0.23
C THR A 351 -7.02 -13.86 -0.71
N GLY A 352 -6.85 -12.66 -1.27
CA GLY A 352 -7.94 -11.86 -1.82
C GLY A 352 -8.80 -11.12 -0.79
N GLY A 353 -8.47 -11.19 0.51
CA GLY A 353 -9.11 -10.39 1.56
C GLY A 353 -10.60 -10.63 1.81
N ARG A 354 -11.15 -11.75 1.34
CA ARG A 354 -12.58 -12.06 1.47
C ARG A 354 -13.01 -12.49 2.86
N SER A 355 -12.07 -13.02 3.62
CA SER A 355 -12.27 -13.53 4.97
C SER A 355 -10.98 -13.40 5.76
N ALA A 356 -11.09 -13.00 7.01
CA ALA A 356 -9.96 -12.96 7.92
C ALA A 356 -9.31 -14.36 8.10
N SER A 357 -10.08 -15.44 8.03
CA SER A 357 -9.58 -16.81 8.15
C SER A 357 -8.81 -17.29 6.92
N ALA A 358 -8.94 -16.65 5.76
CA ALA A 358 -8.28 -17.07 4.53
C ALA A 358 -6.75 -16.90 4.60
N THR A 359 -6.24 -16.01 5.44
CA THR A 359 -4.80 -15.73 5.56
C THR A 359 -3.98 -16.98 5.90
N ARG A 360 -4.52 -17.90 6.70
CA ARG A 360 -3.87 -19.19 7.01
C ARG A 360 -3.70 -20.10 5.80
N ASP A 361 -4.52 -19.91 4.75
CA ASP A 361 -4.52 -20.75 3.56
C ASP A 361 -3.50 -20.25 2.51
N LEU A 362 -2.80 -19.16 2.77
CA LEU A 362 -1.85 -18.54 1.82
C LEU A 362 -0.79 -19.52 1.29
N PRO A 363 -0.06 -20.31 2.10
CA PRO A 363 0.90 -21.26 1.57
C PRO A 363 0.24 -22.37 0.75
N LEU A 364 -0.96 -22.83 1.13
CA LEU A 364 -1.74 -23.82 0.36
C LEU A 364 -2.10 -23.26 -1.03
N LEU A 365 -2.50 -22.00 -1.13
CA LEU A 365 -2.78 -21.36 -2.41
C LEU A 365 -1.51 -21.25 -3.28
N ALA A 366 -0.35 -21.01 -2.68
CA ALA A 366 0.93 -21.00 -3.39
C ALA A 366 1.33 -22.41 -3.88
N GLU A 367 1.15 -23.44 -3.06
CA GLU A 367 1.37 -24.84 -3.45
C GLU A 367 0.42 -25.25 -4.59
N LEU A 368 -0.82 -24.77 -4.56
CA LEU A 368 -1.78 -24.99 -5.64
C LEU A 368 -1.30 -24.36 -6.94
N ALA A 369 -0.79 -23.12 -6.89
CA ALA A 369 -0.20 -22.45 -8.06
C ALA A 369 1.03 -23.21 -8.59
N VAL A 370 1.89 -23.74 -7.70
CA VAL A 370 3.03 -24.60 -8.08
C VAL A 370 2.55 -25.88 -8.75
N GLY A 371 1.52 -26.52 -8.18
CA GLY A 371 0.90 -27.71 -8.78
C GLY A 371 0.33 -27.46 -10.18
N HIS A 372 -0.01 -26.22 -10.51
CA HIS A 372 -0.50 -25.75 -11.80
C HIS A 372 0.55 -25.07 -12.68
N GLY A 373 1.84 -25.25 -12.36
CA GLY A 373 2.95 -24.91 -13.25
C GLY A 373 3.73 -23.65 -12.90
N LEU A 374 3.43 -22.99 -11.79
CA LEU A 374 4.28 -21.90 -11.29
C LEU A 374 5.59 -22.49 -10.74
N ASP A 375 6.72 -21.91 -11.11
CA ASP A 375 8.01 -22.29 -10.53
C ASP A 375 7.99 -22.09 -9.01
N ARG A 376 8.54 -23.03 -8.24
CA ARG A 376 8.51 -22.99 -6.77
C ARG A 376 9.25 -21.81 -6.21
N GLN A 377 10.39 -21.45 -6.79
CA GLN A 377 11.16 -20.28 -6.38
C GLN A 377 10.36 -19.00 -6.66
N ALA A 378 9.74 -18.91 -7.83
CA ALA A 378 8.86 -17.78 -8.17
C ALA A 378 7.65 -17.69 -7.22
N ALA A 379 7.04 -18.83 -6.85
CA ALA A 379 5.96 -18.86 -5.87
C ALA A 379 6.42 -18.38 -4.48
N PHE A 380 7.60 -18.81 -4.04
CA PHE A 380 8.18 -18.34 -2.78
C PHE A 380 8.47 -16.83 -2.80
N GLU A 381 9.05 -16.32 -3.90
CA GLU A 381 9.28 -14.89 -4.07
C GLU A 381 7.97 -14.09 -4.11
N ALA A 382 6.92 -14.65 -4.72
CA ALA A 382 5.58 -14.06 -4.78
C ALA A 382 4.88 -13.94 -3.42
N LEU A 383 5.35 -14.67 -2.41
CA LEU A 383 4.88 -14.61 -1.01
C LEU A 383 5.81 -13.79 -0.10
N THR A 384 6.97 -13.37 -0.58
CA THR A 384 8.00 -12.78 0.27
C THR A 384 8.55 -11.50 -0.31
N LEU A 385 9.69 -11.55 -1.00
CA LEU A 385 10.44 -10.38 -1.47
C LEU A 385 9.68 -9.57 -2.53
N ALA A 386 8.90 -10.22 -3.39
CA ALA A 386 8.11 -9.51 -4.39
C ALA A 386 7.02 -8.62 -3.75
N VAL A 387 6.35 -9.15 -2.71
CA VAL A 387 5.39 -8.36 -1.91
C VAL A 387 6.09 -7.21 -1.22
N ALA A 388 7.21 -7.50 -0.54
CA ALA A 388 7.97 -6.49 0.19
C ALA A 388 8.47 -5.35 -0.73
N ARG A 389 8.92 -5.66 -1.97
CA ARG A 389 9.32 -4.64 -2.97
C ARG A 389 8.14 -3.80 -3.45
N THR A 390 7.02 -4.42 -3.70
CA THR A 390 5.83 -3.73 -4.21
C THR A 390 5.30 -2.69 -3.23
N PHE A 391 5.40 -2.97 -1.92
CA PHE A 391 4.87 -2.12 -0.84
C PHE A 391 5.95 -1.45 0.03
N ASP A 392 7.16 -1.20 -0.52
CA ASP A 392 8.25 -0.45 0.13
C ASP A 392 8.73 -1.02 1.47
N LEU A 393 8.69 -2.33 1.61
CA LEU A 393 9.16 -3.05 2.80
C LEU A 393 10.44 -3.87 2.55
N ALA A 394 10.99 -3.83 1.34
CA ALA A 394 12.10 -4.69 0.96
C ALA A 394 13.39 -4.45 1.77
N ASP A 395 13.59 -3.25 2.31
CA ASP A 395 14.69 -2.94 3.21
C ASP A 395 14.51 -3.52 4.62
N ARG A 396 13.29 -3.96 4.95
CA ARG A 396 12.92 -4.47 6.27
C ARG A 396 12.59 -5.96 6.27
N LEU A 397 11.86 -6.45 5.26
CA LEU A 397 11.23 -7.76 5.20
C LEU A 397 11.50 -8.50 3.88
N GLY A 398 11.01 -9.72 3.79
CA GLY A 398 10.89 -10.50 2.55
C GLY A 398 12.13 -11.29 2.15
N SER A 399 13.26 -11.17 2.85
CA SER A 399 14.45 -11.97 2.59
C SER A 399 15.36 -12.10 3.80
N VAL A 400 16.23 -13.11 3.80
CA VAL A 400 17.21 -13.35 4.87
C VAL A 400 18.50 -12.59 4.56
N GLU A 401 18.55 -11.32 4.95
CA GLU A 401 19.69 -10.42 4.72
C GLU A 401 20.02 -9.63 5.98
N ILE A 402 21.32 -9.31 6.13
CA ILE A 402 21.82 -8.55 7.29
C ILE A 402 21.16 -7.17 7.35
N GLY A 403 20.68 -6.79 8.53
CA GLY A 403 20.00 -5.52 8.81
C GLY A 403 18.48 -5.60 8.74
N LYS A 404 17.91 -6.60 8.05
CA LYS A 404 16.47 -6.80 7.98
C LYS A 404 15.92 -7.34 9.31
N GLU A 405 14.63 -7.15 9.48
CA GLU A 405 13.90 -7.68 10.63
C GLU A 405 13.80 -9.21 10.54
N ALA A 406 13.84 -9.86 11.67
CA ALA A 406 13.88 -11.32 11.72
C ALA A 406 12.48 -11.91 11.72
N ASP A 407 11.77 -11.75 10.59
CA ASP A 407 10.55 -12.45 10.25
C ASP A 407 10.95 -13.69 9.45
N LEU A 408 11.11 -14.82 10.16
CA LEU A 408 11.78 -16.01 9.64
C LEU A 408 10.97 -17.28 9.90
N LEU A 409 11.10 -18.24 8.99
CA LEU A 409 10.65 -19.61 9.15
C LEU A 409 11.84 -20.55 9.30
N VAL A 410 11.73 -21.50 10.21
CA VAL A 410 12.65 -22.64 10.32
C VAL A 410 11.84 -23.89 9.95
N LEU A 411 12.27 -24.58 8.92
CA LEU A 411 11.54 -25.67 8.26
C LEU A 411 12.34 -26.97 8.33
N ASP A 412 11.66 -28.11 8.21
CA ASP A 412 12.31 -29.43 8.06
C ASP A 412 12.55 -29.84 6.58
N GLY A 413 12.11 -29.04 5.63
CA GLY A 413 12.28 -29.23 4.18
C GLY A 413 12.27 -27.88 3.44
N MET A 414 12.23 -27.94 2.11
CA MET A 414 12.11 -26.73 1.29
C MET A 414 10.71 -26.11 1.40
N PRO A 415 10.58 -24.76 1.41
CA PRO A 415 9.28 -24.12 1.48
C PRO A 415 8.39 -24.52 0.28
N LEU A 416 7.09 -24.59 0.51
CA LEU A 416 6.07 -24.97 -0.47
C LEU A 416 6.25 -26.39 -1.03
N GLU A 417 6.86 -27.29 -0.27
CA GLU A 417 6.83 -28.73 -0.51
C GLU A 417 5.76 -29.40 0.38
N PRO A 418 4.93 -30.29 -0.18
CA PRO A 418 3.77 -30.86 0.54
C PRO A 418 4.08 -31.55 1.87
N ASN A 419 5.32 -32.03 2.03
CA ASN A 419 5.75 -32.74 3.25
C ASN A 419 6.58 -31.86 4.19
N THR A 420 6.76 -30.60 3.86
CA THR A 420 7.54 -29.67 4.69
C THR A 420 6.67 -29.14 5.82
N THR A 421 7.20 -29.19 7.03
CA THR A 421 6.55 -28.61 8.20
C THR A 421 7.33 -27.43 8.77
N ILE A 422 6.59 -26.47 9.30
CA ILE A 422 7.16 -25.31 9.97
C ILE A 422 7.50 -25.74 11.39
N GLN A 423 8.79 -25.70 11.76
CA GLN A 423 9.27 -26.04 13.10
C GLN A 423 9.20 -24.83 14.02
N TYR A 424 9.62 -23.66 13.52
CA TYR A 424 9.58 -22.41 14.27
C TYR A 424 9.19 -21.26 13.38
N VAL A 425 8.46 -20.32 13.97
CA VAL A 425 8.16 -19.02 13.36
C VAL A 425 8.72 -17.93 14.25
N LEU A 426 9.59 -17.09 13.67
CA LEU A 426 10.04 -15.84 14.29
C LEU A 426 9.29 -14.68 13.65
N CYS A 427 8.71 -13.84 14.48
CA CYS A 427 7.97 -12.64 14.07
C CYS A 427 8.63 -11.42 14.73
N GLY A 428 9.31 -10.58 13.93
CA GLY A 428 10.10 -9.47 14.45
C GLY A 428 11.18 -9.90 15.44
N GLY A 429 11.76 -11.11 15.26
CA GLY A 429 12.76 -11.72 16.14
C GLY A 429 12.22 -12.36 17.41
N ARG A 430 10.91 -12.31 17.62
CA ARG A 430 10.24 -13.03 18.73
C ARG A 430 9.77 -14.39 18.24
N LEU A 431 9.95 -15.40 19.09
CA LEU A 431 9.49 -16.75 18.80
C LEU A 431 7.95 -16.80 18.94
N ALA A 432 7.24 -16.97 17.82
CA ALA A 432 5.79 -17.01 17.77
C ALA A 432 5.23 -18.42 17.82
N ILE A 433 5.86 -19.37 17.12
CA ILE A 433 5.45 -20.78 17.05
C ILE A 433 6.66 -21.66 17.37
N THR A 434 6.42 -22.73 18.15
CA THR A 434 7.39 -23.77 18.49
C THR A 434 6.77 -25.14 18.31
N PRO A 435 7.56 -26.23 18.16
CA PRO A 435 7.04 -27.60 18.09
C PRO A 435 6.25 -28.06 19.34
N GLU A 436 6.53 -27.44 20.49
CA GLU A 436 5.85 -27.74 21.76
C GLU A 436 4.50 -26.99 21.88
N HIS A 437 4.36 -25.89 21.15
CA HIS A 437 3.15 -25.06 21.09
C HIS A 437 2.86 -24.72 19.62
N PRO A 438 2.36 -25.74 18.86
CA PRO A 438 2.11 -25.61 17.43
C PRO A 438 0.87 -24.75 17.12
#